data_16ad82b49cf7fab893d9a337312bd487
#
_entry.id   16ad82b49cf7fab893d9a337312bd487
#
_cell.length_a   1.000
_cell.length_b   1.000
_cell.length_c   1.000
_cell.angle_alpha   90.00
_cell.angle_beta   90.00
_cell.angle_gamma   90.00
#
_symmetry.space_group_name_H-M   'P 1'
#
loop_
_entity.id
_entity.type
_entity.pdbx_description
1 polymer ?
#
loop_
_entity_poly.entity_id
_entity_poly.type
_entity_poly.pdbx_seq_one_letter_code
_entity_poly.pdbx_strand_id
1 'polypeptide(L)'
;FNQLTAPGNAEVQVAESPDGGTYAYIAGWSEMHIVDVTNPENTTVTGVYVDPNTQVLDVKYLQYNGDEYVIVQNQLVDPGNADPNVGEWGDPAQVTVTLIDVSDKYNPTYVDAWYDADHPSGPHNLYTHMIDNEWYIFVANPDYEQCDIGQGDACGGITIAHLNFDGPSDSPRILKVGEAEVNWQNTL
;
A
#
# COMPACT_ATOMS: atom_id res chain seq x y z
N PHE A 1 -16.76 -5.41 -21.91
CA PHE A 1 -15.99 -4.78 -20.83
C PHE A 1 -16.64 -5.15 -19.50
N ASN A 2 -15.92 -5.90 -18.65
CA ASN A 2 -16.32 -6.06 -17.25
C ASN A 2 -16.02 -4.72 -16.55
N GLN A 3 -17.06 -4.01 -16.18
CA GLN A 3 -16.90 -2.77 -15.43
C GLN A 3 -16.58 -3.14 -13.99
N LEU A 4 -15.44 -2.72 -13.49
CA LEU A 4 -15.15 -2.75 -12.06
C LEU A 4 -16.14 -1.81 -11.38
N THR A 5 -16.86 -2.33 -10.40
CA THR A 5 -17.93 -1.58 -9.73
C THR A 5 -17.45 -0.75 -8.53
N ALA A 6 -16.15 -0.82 -8.23
CA ALA A 6 -15.55 -0.03 -7.15
C ALA A 6 -15.58 1.47 -7.50
N PRO A 7 -16.02 2.34 -6.60
CA PRO A 7 -15.94 3.77 -6.81
C PRO A 7 -14.49 4.26 -6.71
N GLY A 8 -13.91 4.65 -7.83
CA GLY A 8 -12.59 5.26 -7.88
C GLY A 8 -11.43 4.25 -7.82
N ASN A 9 -10.63 4.20 -8.89
CA ASN A 9 -9.34 3.52 -8.90
C ASN A 9 -8.25 4.56 -8.74
N ALA A 10 -7.26 4.28 -7.88
CA ALA A 10 -6.18 5.22 -7.56
C ALA A 10 -4.87 4.87 -8.26
N GLU A 11 -4.44 3.61 -8.21
CA GLU A 11 -3.16 3.14 -8.73
C GLU A 11 -3.33 1.79 -9.43
N VAL A 12 -2.44 1.47 -10.38
CA VAL A 12 -2.36 0.16 -11.01
C VAL A 12 -0.91 -0.23 -11.22
N GLN A 13 -0.58 -1.46 -10.88
CA GLN A 13 0.68 -2.08 -11.26
C GLN A 13 0.43 -3.36 -12.05
N VAL A 14 1.18 -3.55 -13.14
CA VAL A 14 1.13 -4.77 -13.95
C VAL A 14 2.42 -5.53 -13.76
N ALA A 15 2.32 -6.84 -13.60
CA ALA A 15 3.47 -7.73 -13.44
C ALA A 15 3.25 -9.08 -14.13
N GLU A 16 4.38 -9.68 -14.55
CA GLU A 16 4.42 -11.07 -15.00
C GLU A 16 4.54 -11.98 -13.79
N SER A 17 3.72 -13.02 -13.75
CA SER A 17 3.72 -14.04 -12.71
C SER A 17 4.57 -15.25 -13.10
N PRO A 18 5.17 -15.97 -12.14
CA PRO A 18 5.85 -17.23 -12.38
C PRO A 18 4.97 -18.32 -13.03
N ASP A 19 3.65 -18.21 -12.94
CA ASP A 19 2.69 -19.10 -13.62
C ASP A 19 2.62 -18.87 -15.14
N GLY A 20 3.26 -17.80 -15.64
CA GLY A 20 3.30 -17.40 -17.04
C GLY A 20 2.17 -16.45 -17.44
N GLY A 21 1.29 -16.06 -16.52
CA GLY A 21 0.27 -15.04 -16.72
C GLY A 21 0.80 -13.63 -16.49
N THR A 22 0.08 -12.64 -16.99
CA THR A 22 0.31 -11.22 -16.71
C THR A 22 -0.91 -10.69 -15.97
N TYR A 23 -0.68 -10.07 -14.80
CA TYR A 23 -1.75 -9.60 -13.94
C TYR A 23 -1.62 -8.10 -13.65
N ALA A 24 -2.77 -7.43 -13.63
CA ALA A 24 -2.89 -6.06 -13.15
C ALA A 24 -3.47 -6.08 -11.73
N TYR A 25 -2.77 -5.42 -10.82
CA TYR A 25 -3.19 -5.17 -9.44
C TYR A 25 -3.68 -3.74 -9.37
N ILE A 26 -4.93 -3.55 -8.98
CA ILE A 26 -5.61 -2.27 -9.08
C ILE A 26 -6.08 -1.86 -7.69
N ALA A 27 -5.57 -0.73 -7.18
CA ALA A 27 -6.08 -0.09 -5.99
C ALA A 27 -7.47 0.48 -6.26
N GLY A 28 -8.45 0.05 -5.48
CA GLY A 28 -9.80 0.60 -5.46
C GLY A 28 -10.11 1.17 -4.09
N TRP A 29 -11.31 1.71 -3.90
CA TRP A 29 -11.67 2.41 -2.67
C TRP A 29 -11.42 1.60 -1.39
N SER A 30 -12.04 0.44 -1.22
CA SER A 30 -11.83 -0.46 -0.07
C SER A 30 -11.34 -1.85 -0.51
N GLU A 31 -10.82 -1.95 -1.72
CA GLU A 31 -10.52 -3.21 -2.36
C GLU A 31 -9.25 -3.11 -3.21
N MET A 32 -8.53 -4.20 -3.33
CA MET A 32 -7.52 -4.38 -4.37
C MET A 32 -8.00 -5.50 -5.30
N HIS A 33 -8.08 -5.19 -6.58
CA HIS A 33 -8.50 -6.15 -7.61
C HIS A 33 -7.29 -6.77 -8.30
N ILE A 34 -7.38 -8.07 -8.58
CA ILE A 34 -6.43 -8.81 -9.43
C ILE A 34 -7.13 -9.11 -10.74
N VAL A 35 -6.55 -8.65 -11.83
CA VAL A 35 -7.11 -8.81 -13.17
C VAL A 35 -6.11 -9.55 -14.03
N ASP A 36 -6.50 -10.69 -14.59
CA ASP A 36 -5.74 -11.35 -15.64
C ASP A 36 -5.80 -10.49 -16.92
N VAL A 37 -4.65 -10.01 -17.34
CA VAL A 37 -4.43 -9.19 -18.55
C VAL A 37 -3.47 -9.89 -19.54
N THR A 38 -3.25 -11.18 -19.37
CA THR A 38 -2.42 -12.00 -20.27
C THR A 38 -2.87 -11.84 -21.72
N ASN A 39 -4.17 -11.76 -21.95
CA ASN A 39 -4.74 -11.30 -23.20
C ASN A 39 -5.46 -9.96 -22.96
N PRO A 40 -4.86 -8.82 -23.35
CA PRO A 40 -5.43 -7.49 -23.08
C PRO A 40 -6.76 -7.22 -23.83
N GLU A 41 -7.11 -8.03 -24.83
CA GLU A 41 -8.41 -7.94 -25.52
C GLU A 41 -9.52 -8.71 -24.78
N ASN A 42 -9.14 -9.58 -23.82
CA ASN A 42 -10.08 -10.42 -23.07
C ASN A 42 -9.63 -10.56 -21.62
N THR A 43 -9.78 -9.49 -20.86
CA THR A 43 -9.36 -9.43 -19.45
C THR A 43 -10.41 -10.01 -18.50
N THR A 44 -9.96 -10.60 -17.38
CA THR A 44 -10.84 -11.21 -16.39
C THR A 44 -10.41 -10.84 -14.96
N VAL A 45 -11.33 -10.39 -14.12
CA VAL A 45 -11.08 -10.26 -12.68
C VAL A 45 -10.95 -11.66 -12.09
N THR A 46 -9.79 -11.96 -11.50
CA THR A 46 -9.50 -13.26 -10.90
C THR A 46 -9.69 -13.26 -9.40
N GLY A 47 -9.29 -12.18 -8.71
CA GLY A 47 -9.40 -12.08 -7.28
C GLY A 47 -9.66 -10.65 -6.80
N VAL A 48 -10.14 -10.58 -5.56
CA VAL A 48 -10.36 -9.31 -4.86
C VAL A 48 -9.90 -9.48 -3.41
N TYR A 49 -9.07 -8.56 -2.94
CA TYR A 49 -8.78 -8.40 -1.52
C TYR A 49 -9.57 -7.21 -0.98
N VAL A 50 -10.35 -7.44 0.07
CA VAL A 50 -11.22 -6.42 0.65
C VAL A 50 -10.64 -5.96 1.98
N ASP A 51 -10.45 -4.65 2.12
CA ASP A 51 -10.15 -4.00 3.38
C ASP A 51 -11.23 -2.96 3.68
N PRO A 52 -12.27 -3.34 4.43
CA PRO A 52 -13.54 -2.59 4.49
C PRO A 52 -13.45 -1.24 5.20
N ASN A 53 -12.37 -0.96 5.89
CA ASN A 53 -12.25 0.25 6.71
C ASN A 53 -11.25 1.26 6.17
N THR A 54 -10.74 1.05 4.96
CA THR A 54 -9.64 1.86 4.43
C THR A 54 -9.87 2.24 2.98
N GLN A 55 -9.16 3.27 2.54
CA GLN A 55 -8.99 3.56 1.12
C GLN A 55 -7.64 3.03 0.66
N VAL A 56 -7.66 2.03 -0.23
CA VAL A 56 -6.47 1.54 -0.91
C VAL A 56 -6.08 2.53 -2.01
N LEU A 57 -4.98 3.24 -1.81
CA LEU A 57 -4.52 4.28 -2.75
C LEU A 57 -3.36 3.84 -3.63
N ASP A 58 -2.50 2.96 -3.13
CA ASP A 58 -1.30 2.54 -3.85
C ASP A 58 -1.12 1.03 -3.77
N VAL A 59 -0.55 0.43 -4.81
CA VAL A 59 -0.24 -0.99 -4.91
C VAL A 59 1.16 -1.20 -5.45
N LYS A 60 1.94 -2.09 -4.82
CA LYS A 60 3.27 -2.48 -5.30
C LYS A 60 3.41 -4.00 -5.25
N TYR A 61 3.66 -4.58 -6.41
CA TYR A 61 3.93 -6.01 -6.56
C TYR A 61 5.41 -6.33 -6.34
N LEU A 62 5.67 -7.46 -5.72
CA LEU A 62 7.00 -8.01 -5.57
C LEU A 62 6.97 -9.55 -5.55
N GLN A 63 8.13 -10.15 -5.79
CA GLN A 63 8.34 -11.61 -5.68
C GLN A 63 9.42 -11.89 -4.66
N TYR A 64 9.23 -12.95 -3.88
CA TYR A 64 10.22 -13.45 -2.96
C TYR A 64 10.18 -14.99 -2.88
N ASN A 65 11.32 -15.65 -3.16
CA ASN A 65 11.48 -17.11 -3.13
C ASN A 65 10.44 -17.92 -3.94
N GLY A 66 9.87 -17.32 -4.98
CA GLY A 66 8.85 -17.94 -5.84
C GLY A 66 7.43 -17.65 -5.43
N ASP A 67 7.22 -17.08 -4.25
CA ASP A 67 5.92 -16.54 -3.83
C ASP A 67 5.74 -15.11 -4.32
N GLU A 68 4.50 -14.70 -4.44
CA GLU A 68 4.10 -13.40 -4.98
C GLU A 68 3.33 -12.61 -3.94
N TYR A 69 3.69 -11.34 -3.82
CA TYR A 69 3.10 -10.45 -2.84
C TYR A 69 2.69 -9.12 -3.47
N VAL A 70 1.69 -8.50 -2.88
CA VAL A 70 1.34 -7.10 -3.13
C VAL A 70 1.36 -6.36 -1.81
N ILE A 71 1.96 -5.18 -1.83
CA ILE A 71 1.83 -4.21 -0.76
C ILE A 71 0.76 -3.22 -1.18
N VAL A 72 -0.22 -3.03 -0.33
CA VAL A 72 -1.22 -1.97 -0.48
C VAL A 72 -1.00 -0.92 0.59
N GLN A 73 -1.22 0.32 0.19
CA GLN A 73 -1.21 1.44 1.08
C GLN A 73 -2.65 1.84 1.37
N ASN A 74 -2.97 1.89 2.66
CA ASN A 74 -4.28 2.26 3.16
C ASN A 74 -4.21 3.63 3.82
N GLN A 75 -5.02 4.58 3.35
CA GLN A 75 -5.15 5.91 3.90
C GLN A 75 -6.58 6.17 4.36
N LEU A 76 -6.73 6.97 5.42
CA LEU A 76 -8.05 7.50 5.78
C LEU A 76 -8.52 8.50 4.74
N VAL A 77 -9.80 8.41 4.39
CA VAL A 77 -10.46 9.43 3.60
C VAL A 77 -10.87 10.58 4.51
N ASP A 78 -10.76 11.81 4.00
CA ASP A 78 -11.29 13.00 4.67
C ASP A 78 -12.74 12.76 5.14
N PRO A 79 -13.03 12.87 6.45
CA PRO A 79 -14.37 12.66 6.98
C PRO A 79 -15.43 13.60 6.40
N GLY A 80 -15.04 14.69 5.72
CA GLY A 80 -15.96 15.58 4.98
C GLY A 80 -16.46 15.02 3.65
N ASN A 81 -15.78 14.00 3.08
CA ASN A 81 -16.14 13.30 1.84
C ASN A 81 -16.28 11.79 2.04
N ALA A 82 -16.23 11.33 3.27
CA ALA A 82 -16.10 9.94 3.62
C ALA A 82 -17.36 9.14 3.33
N ASP A 83 -17.17 7.93 2.82
CA ASP A 83 -18.08 6.83 3.08
C ASP A 83 -18.31 6.76 4.60
N PRO A 84 -19.57 6.78 5.10
CA PRO A 84 -19.88 6.71 6.53
C PRO A 84 -19.37 5.42 7.21
N ASN A 85 -18.79 4.50 6.45
CA ASN A 85 -18.19 3.27 6.95
C ASN A 85 -16.67 3.38 7.16
N VAL A 86 -16.04 4.49 6.78
CA VAL A 86 -14.61 4.75 7.05
C VAL A 86 -14.49 5.41 8.42
N GLY A 87 -13.65 4.87 9.29
CA GLY A 87 -13.52 5.30 10.68
C GLY A 87 -12.94 6.70 10.89
N GLU A 88 -12.72 7.04 12.15
CA GLU A 88 -12.22 8.37 12.53
C GLU A 88 -10.73 8.52 12.16
N TRP A 89 -10.30 9.74 11.86
CA TRP A 89 -8.89 10.09 11.68
C TRP A 89 -8.05 9.59 12.85
N GLY A 90 -6.93 8.95 12.54
CA GLY A 90 -5.98 8.48 13.54
C GLY A 90 -6.33 7.14 14.18
N ASP A 91 -7.29 6.37 13.63
CA ASP A 91 -7.45 4.98 14.03
C ASP A 91 -6.35 4.12 13.39
N PRO A 92 -5.40 3.59 14.17
CA PRO A 92 -4.28 2.79 13.67
C PRO A 92 -4.71 1.56 12.86
N ALA A 93 -5.92 1.04 13.12
CA ALA A 93 -6.45 -0.11 12.39
C ALA A 93 -6.81 0.21 10.93
N GLN A 94 -6.77 1.48 10.55
CA GLN A 94 -7.30 1.95 9.26
C GLN A 94 -6.24 2.58 8.36
N VAL A 95 -5.05 2.87 8.90
CA VAL A 95 -3.98 3.61 8.19
C VAL A 95 -2.73 2.77 8.22
N THR A 96 -2.62 1.87 7.27
CA THR A 96 -1.58 0.85 7.26
C THR A 96 -0.89 0.71 5.92
N VAL A 97 0.30 0.12 5.96
CA VAL A 97 0.90 -0.56 4.82
C VAL A 97 0.63 -2.04 5.03
N THR A 98 -0.13 -2.65 4.15
CA THR A 98 -0.57 -4.05 4.29
C THR A 98 0.12 -4.93 3.25
N LEU A 99 0.69 -6.05 3.70
CA LEU A 99 1.28 -7.09 2.86
C LEU A 99 0.26 -8.19 2.62
N ILE A 100 0.06 -8.53 1.35
CA ILE A 100 -0.92 -9.51 0.88
C ILE A 100 -0.19 -10.55 0.05
N ASP A 101 -0.39 -11.83 0.34
CA ASP A 101 0.03 -12.94 -0.51
C ASP A 101 -0.97 -13.07 -1.67
N VAL A 102 -0.44 -13.01 -2.90
CA VAL A 102 -1.19 -13.11 -4.15
C VAL A 102 -0.70 -14.26 -5.03
N SER A 103 0.02 -15.23 -4.44
CA SER A 103 0.47 -16.44 -5.15
C SER A 103 -0.71 -17.22 -5.71
N ASP A 104 -1.83 -17.31 -4.99
CA ASP A 104 -3.12 -17.68 -5.53
C ASP A 104 -3.90 -16.44 -5.98
N LYS A 105 -3.97 -16.22 -7.29
CA LYS A 105 -4.64 -15.05 -7.88
C LYS A 105 -6.15 -14.99 -7.61
N TYR A 106 -6.76 -16.11 -7.21
CA TYR A 106 -8.18 -16.20 -6.93
C TYR A 106 -8.52 -15.98 -5.46
N ASN A 107 -7.53 -16.18 -4.56
CA ASN A 107 -7.72 -16.11 -3.12
C ASN A 107 -6.56 -15.32 -2.47
N PRO A 108 -6.44 -14.01 -2.70
CA PRO A 108 -5.44 -13.20 -2.04
C PRO A 108 -5.63 -13.24 -0.51
N THR A 109 -4.53 -13.38 0.24
CA THR A 109 -4.59 -13.52 1.70
C THR A 109 -3.73 -12.49 2.42
N TYR A 110 -4.25 -11.99 3.54
CA TYR A 110 -3.51 -11.10 4.44
C TYR A 110 -2.28 -11.82 5.02
N VAL A 111 -1.15 -11.13 5.04
CA VAL A 111 0.09 -11.61 5.66
C VAL A 111 0.43 -10.79 6.89
N ASP A 112 0.55 -9.47 6.75
CA ASP A 112 0.91 -8.56 7.83
C ASP A 112 0.48 -7.13 7.49
N ALA A 113 0.39 -6.28 8.51
CA ALA A 113 0.20 -4.85 8.31
C ALA A 113 1.05 -4.05 9.30
N TRP A 114 1.54 -2.91 8.85
CA TRP A 114 2.33 -2.00 9.65
C TRP A 114 1.71 -0.61 9.68
N TYR A 115 1.61 -0.06 10.89
CA TYR A 115 1.19 1.30 11.17
C TYR A 115 2.37 2.10 11.73
N ASP A 116 2.59 3.29 11.20
CA ASP A 116 3.59 4.22 11.74
C ASP A 116 2.94 5.17 12.75
N ALA A 117 3.17 4.92 14.04
CA ALA A 117 2.62 5.74 15.11
C ALA A 117 3.18 7.16 15.15
N ASP A 118 4.35 7.38 14.54
CA ASP A 118 4.98 8.70 14.46
C ASP A 118 4.32 9.55 13.34
N HIS A 119 3.59 8.90 12.42
CA HIS A 119 2.89 9.53 11.29
C HIS A 119 1.42 9.11 11.25
N PRO A 120 0.58 9.58 12.18
CA PRO A 120 -0.80 9.13 12.33
C PRO A 120 -1.71 9.48 11.15
N SER A 121 -1.35 10.44 10.32
CA SER A 121 -2.07 10.74 9.06
C SER A 121 -1.95 9.61 8.02
N GLY A 122 -1.03 8.70 8.25
CA GLY A 122 -0.77 7.53 7.44
C GLY A 122 -0.02 7.79 6.13
N PRO A 123 0.34 6.71 5.45
CA PRO A 123 1.07 6.76 4.20
C PRO A 123 0.21 7.39 3.09
N HIS A 124 0.84 8.13 2.17
CA HIS A 124 0.17 8.68 0.99
C HIS A 124 0.55 7.98 -0.30
N ASN A 125 1.79 7.54 -0.38
CA ASN A 125 2.33 6.82 -1.54
C ASN A 125 3.48 5.94 -1.07
N LEU A 126 3.76 4.86 -1.79
CA LEU A 126 4.88 4.00 -1.47
C LEU A 126 5.65 3.55 -2.71
N TYR A 127 6.91 3.23 -2.49
CA TYR A 127 7.79 2.63 -3.48
C TYR A 127 8.49 1.43 -2.88
N THR A 128 8.65 0.35 -3.64
CA THR A 128 9.41 -0.83 -3.23
C THR A 128 10.71 -0.93 -4.00
N HIS A 129 11.78 -1.28 -3.32
CA HIS A 129 13.08 -1.46 -3.95
C HIS A 129 13.89 -2.55 -3.24
N MET A 130 14.66 -3.28 -4.04
CA MET A 130 15.56 -4.31 -3.53
C MET A 130 16.95 -3.72 -3.33
N ILE A 131 17.51 -3.86 -2.11
CA ILE A 131 18.87 -3.46 -1.76
C ILE A 131 19.54 -4.69 -1.15
N ASP A 132 20.68 -5.11 -1.70
CA ASP A 132 21.46 -6.26 -1.21
C ASP A 132 20.62 -7.56 -1.05
N ASN A 133 19.71 -7.82 -1.98
CA ASN A 133 18.74 -8.94 -1.99
C ASN A 133 17.66 -8.88 -0.91
N GLU A 134 17.47 -7.75 -0.25
CA GLU A 134 16.43 -7.50 0.74
C GLU A 134 15.41 -6.50 0.18
N TRP A 135 14.14 -6.73 0.43
CA TRP A 135 13.08 -5.81 0.02
C TRP A 135 12.86 -4.70 1.03
N TYR A 136 12.78 -3.48 0.53
CA TYR A 136 12.47 -2.28 1.32
C TYR A 136 11.25 -1.58 0.76
N ILE A 137 10.48 -0.97 1.66
CA ILE A 137 9.37 -0.09 1.36
C ILE A 137 9.80 1.33 1.74
N PHE A 138 9.63 2.25 0.83
CA PHE A 138 9.83 3.69 1.02
C PHE A 138 8.46 4.33 1.04
N VAL A 139 8.04 4.82 2.18
CA VAL A 139 6.70 5.34 2.44
C VAL A 139 6.76 6.86 2.52
N ALA A 140 6.03 7.54 1.64
CA ALA A 140 5.85 8.99 1.74
C ALA A 140 4.74 9.26 2.77
N ASN A 141 5.13 9.92 3.86
CA ASN A 141 4.21 10.30 4.93
C ASN A 141 3.99 11.80 4.89
N PRO A 142 2.83 12.28 4.41
CA PRO A 142 2.44 13.67 4.57
C PRO A 142 2.03 13.90 6.02
N ASP A 143 2.64 14.86 6.68
CA ASP A 143 2.21 15.30 8.01
C ASP A 143 1.32 16.54 7.86
N TYR A 144 0.05 16.33 7.57
CA TYR A 144 -0.90 17.41 7.33
C TYR A 144 -1.28 18.16 8.62
N GLU A 145 -1.22 17.52 9.78
CA GLU A 145 -1.63 18.13 11.04
C GLU A 145 -0.55 18.99 11.68
N GLN A 146 0.71 18.66 11.45
CA GLN A 146 1.85 19.40 12.02
C GLN A 146 2.46 20.40 11.04
N CYS A 147 1.93 20.46 9.81
CA CYS A 147 2.44 21.36 8.77
C CYS A 147 1.89 22.78 8.90
N ASP A 148 2.43 23.58 9.81
CA ASP A 148 2.29 25.03 9.73
C ASP A 148 3.37 25.62 8.82
N ILE A 149 3.05 25.76 7.54
CA ILE A 149 3.95 26.28 6.49
C ILE A 149 4.57 27.64 6.85
N GLY A 150 4.03 28.33 7.86
CA GLY A 150 4.55 29.62 8.34
C GLY A 150 5.57 29.52 9.47
N GLN A 151 5.69 28.39 10.14
CA GLN A 151 6.47 28.25 11.38
C GLN A 151 7.77 27.46 11.23
N GLY A 152 8.02 26.82 10.11
CA GLY A 152 9.28 26.09 9.89
C GLY A 152 9.26 24.61 10.30
N ASP A 153 8.08 24.10 10.52
CA ASP A 153 7.92 22.72 10.93
C ASP A 153 8.11 21.76 9.75
N ALA A 154 8.56 20.54 10.04
CA ALA A 154 8.66 19.49 9.05
C ALA A 154 7.26 19.11 8.57
N CYS A 155 7.06 19.13 7.25
CA CYS A 155 5.74 18.87 6.64
C CYS A 155 5.68 17.48 6.02
N GLY A 156 6.05 16.48 6.77
CA GLY A 156 6.14 15.10 6.32
C GLY A 156 7.56 14.65 5.99
N GLY A 157 7.66 13.46 5.51
CA GLY A 157 8.95 12.83 5.26
C GLY A 157 8.84 11.52 4.52
N ILE A 158 9.86 10.73 4.67
CA ILE A 158 9.93 9.37 4.18
C ILE A 158 10.22 8.43 5.35
N THR A 159 9.41 7.39 5.49
CA THR A 159 9.74 6.26 6.36
C THR A 159 10.24 5.10 5.49
N ILE A 160 11.24 4.40 6.01
CA ILE A 160 11.83 3.23 5.36
C ILE A 160 11.51 2.02 6.21
N ALA A 161 10.85 1.04 5.62
CA ALA A 161 10.60 -0.25 6.25
C ALA A 161 11.28 -1.39 5.47
N HIS A 162 11.73 -2.40 6.18
CA HIS A 162 12.31 -3.62 5.65
C HIS A 162 11.26 -4.74 5.65
N LEU A 163 11.19 -5.53 4.58
CA LEU A 163 10.36 -6.72 4.51
C LEU A 163 11.14 -7.95 5.01
N ASN A 164 10.82 -8.40 6.20
CA ASN A 164 11.49 -9.50 6.89
C ASN A 164 10.85 -10.85 6.52
N PHE A 165 11.04 -11.30 5.29
CA PHE A 165 10.49 -12.58 4.82
C PHE A 165 11.16 -13.80 5.50
N ASP A 166 12.44 -13.70 5.82
CA ASP A 166 13.23 -14.79 6.42
C ASP A 166 13.10 -14.87 7.96
N GLY A 167 12.38 -13.92 8.56
CA GLY A 167 12.12 -13.94 9.99
C GLY A 167 11.22 -15.11 10.43
N PRO A 168 11.22 -15.44 11.74
CA PRO A 168 10.27 -16.40 12.29
C PRO A 168 8.83 -16.10 11.90
N SER A 169 7.99 -17.12 11.73
CA SER A 169 6.60 -16.98 11.25
C SER A 169 5.70 -16.14 12.15
N ASP A 170 6.09 -15.98 13.42
CA ASP A 170 5.40 -15.18 14.44
C ASP A 170 5.97 -13.76 14.61
N SER A 171 6.99 -13.41 13.81
CA SER A 171 7.60 -12.08 13.82
C SER A 171 6.92 -11.17 12.80
N PRO A 172 6.88 -9.86 13.06
CA PRO A 172 6.41 -8.88 12.06
C PRO A 172 7.17 -9.02 10.74
N ARG A 173 6.44 -8.93 9.62
CA ARG A 173 7.01 -8.95 8.28
C ARG A 173 7.45 -7.57 7.82
N ILE A 174 6.86 -6.51 8.36
CA ILE A 174 7.17 -5.12 8.02
C ILE A 174 7.83 -4.45 9.23
N LEU A 175 9.09 -4.05 9.10
CA LEU A 175 9.91 -3.48 10.18
C LEU A 175 10.41 -2.09 9.80
N LYS A 176 10.04 -1.05 10.54
CA LYS A 176 10.62 0.29 10.38
C LYS A 176 12.12 0.23 10.66
N VAL A 177 12.94 0.72 9.74
CA VAL A 177 14.41 0.73 9.83
C VAL A 177 15.02 2.11 9.71
N GLY A 178 14.26 3.09 9.23
CA GLY A 178 14.73 4.46 9.11
C GLY A 178 13.63 5.43 8.74
N GLU A 179 13.98 6.71 8.84
CA GLU A 179 13.14 7.83 8.44
C GLU A 179 13.98 9.05 8.08
N ALA A 180 13.41 9.94 7.29
CA ALA A 180 13.98 11.26 7.04
C ALA A 180 12.85 12.28 6.88
N GLU A 181 12.92 13.36 7.64
CA GLU A 181 12.01 14.49 7.53
C GLU A 181 12.42 15.42 6.38
N VAL A 182 11.42 15.98 5.70
CA VAL A 182 11.64 16.99 4.66
C VAL A 182 11.14 18.34 5.16
N ASN A 183 12.10 19.24 5.41
CA ASN A 183 11.80 20.63 5.76
C ASN A 183 11.76 21.49 4.50
N TRP A 184 10.58 21.92 4.09
CA TRP A 184 10.33 22.71 2.88
C TRP A 184 10.87 24.14 2.94
N GLN A 185 11.25 24.65 4.11
CA GLN A 185 11.75 26.02 4.26
C GLN A 185 13.20 26.23 3.77
N ASN A 186 13.96 25.16 3.58
CA ASN A 186 15.36 25.25 3.14
C ASN A 186 15.57 25.09 1.63
N THR A 187 14.50 25.11 0.83
CA THR A 187 14.56 24.86 -0.62
C THR A 187 14.29 26.10 -1.50
N LEU A 188 14.31 27.31 -0.92
CA LEU A 188 14.22 28.58 -1.68
C LEU A 188 15.50 29.39 -1.54
#